data_a057da5a619c3eb49c978966e5a0ec2f
#
_entry.id   a057da5a619c3eb49c978966e5a0ec2f
#
_cell.length_a   1.000
_cell.length_b   1.000
_cell.length_c   1.000
_cell.angle_alpha   90.00
_cell.angle_beta   90.00
_cell.angle_gamma   90.00
#
_symmetry.space_group_name_H-M   'P 1'
#
loop_
_entity.id
_entity.type
_entity.pdbx_description
1 polymer ?
#
loop_
_entity_poly.entity_id
_entity_poly.type
_entity_poly.pdbx_seq_one_letter_code
_entity_poly.pdbx_strand_id
1 'polypeptide(L)'
;MYGLCKVHKDTTNSQVVPPFRPILSAIRTCTYNLAKFLVPILKECTINEYTIKDSFTFAGEVTGQNVDHYMVSFDVESLFTNIPLDETIEICVNRLYKRKNKVKGLLKRHFKELLTLATKSSFFVFNGVYYSQIDGVAMGSPLGPTLANLFLAYHEENWLNDCPVQFKPTYYRRYVDDIFLMFQDRSHVKKFLRYMNSRHTNINFTVEEEVNNSLPFLDIKITREGGELTTSIYRKRSFSGVYVNYNSFLPRDYKRGLISTLLHRAYTICSDYNKLHQEISRLKTIWQKNSFPLSFIDRCIKKFLDKLFVKRTHPKPISAKKEVLICTEFLGKISLLMKKKLQQIFKECGKDIDLRIVFKSPNRLRNAFSFKDSLPIDMDSFILYKYTCDTCKSVYIGETKRHFLVRAYEHLGVSILTDNEYKYNEDTATAVRKHCHHQGHASGIENFQVIGHASNKQQLLLKEALLIGVIKPTIINKQKFSLPLYLFGN
;
A
#
# COMPACT_ATOMS: atom_id res chain seq x y z
N MET A 1 3.12 15.16 -0.99
CA MET A 1 2.02 14.89 -0.03
C MET A 1 0.68 15.05 -0.73
N TYR A 2 -0.37 14.33 -0.32
CA TYR A 2 -1.74 14.56 -0.77
C TYR A 2 -2.74 14.29 0.38
N GLY A 3 -3.91 14.92 0.31
CA GLY A 3 -4.95 14.76 1.32
C GLY A 3 -6.04 13.78 0.90
N LEU A 4 -6.46 12.89 1.80
CA LEU A 4 -7.67 12.10 1.65
C LEU A 4 -8.76 12.68 2.54
N CYS A 5 -9.85 13.12 1.95
CA CYS A 5 -10.99 13.70 2.66
C CYS A 5 -11.67 12.65 3.56
N LYS A 6 -11.93 12.99 4.83
CA LYS A 6 -12.69 12.16 5.77
C LYS A 6 -14.19 12.39 5.59
N VAL A 7 -14.77 11.93 4.48
CA VAL A 7 -16.17 12.15 4.07
C VAL A 7 -17.21 11.66 5.11
N HIS A 8 -16.80 10.77 6.02
CA HIS A 8 -17.69 10.17 7.02
C HIS A 8 -17.81 10.98 8.34
N LYS A 9 -16.95 11.98 8.53
CA LYS A 9 -17.10 12.91 9.66
C LYS A 9 -18.09 13.98 9.23
N ASP A 10 -19.28 13.96 9.82
CA ASP A 10 -20.38 14.90 9.53
C ASP A 10 -19.88 16.34 9.72
N THR A 11 -19.83 17.07 8.65
CA THR A 11 -19.77 18.52 8.68
C THR A 11 -21.22 19.01 8.60
N THR A 12 -21.88 19.08 9.73
CA THR A 12 -23.26 19.61 9.83
C THR A 12 -23.35 21.09 9.44
N ASN A 13 -22.22 21.76 9.29
CA ASN A 13 -22.12 23.12 8.75
C ASN A 13 -21.53 23.06 7.33
N SER A 14 -22.36 23.44 6.34
CA SER A 14 -22.02 23.48 4.91
C SER A 14 -20.82 24.39 4.54
N GLN A 15 -20.25 25.13 5.48
CA GLN A 15 -19.10 26.02 5.31
C GLN A 15 -17.75 25.43 5.81
N VAL A 16 -17.75 24.26 6.48
CA VAL A 16 -16.52 23.67 7.03
C VAL A 16 -15.97 22.64 6.05
N VAL A 17 -14.77 22.91 5.56
CA VAL A 17 -14.01 21.95 4.73
C VAL A 17 -13.80 20.66 5.54
N PRO A 18 -14.20 19.49 5.02
CA PRO A 18 -14.02 18.24 5.76
C PRO A 18 -12.53 17.98 6.05
N PRO A 19 -12.20 17.42 7.22
CA PRO A 19 -10.83 17.18 7.60
C PRO A 19 -10.15 16.22 6.64
N PHE A 20 -8.87 16.46 6.34
CA PHE A 20 -8.06 15.63 5.46
C PHE A 20 -7.13 14.73 6.26
N ARG A 21 -6.89 13.53 5.71
CA ARG A 21 -5.82 12.65 6.15
C ARG A 21 -4.59 12.92 5.27
N PRO A 22 -3.50 13.47 5.82
CA PRO A 22 -2.29 13.72 5.04
C PRO A 22 -1.58 12.39 4.72
N ILE A 23 -1.40 12.11 3.45
CA ILE A 23 -0.69 10.92 3.00
C ILE A 23 0.68 11.32 2.45
N LEU A 24 1.73 10.86 3.10
CA LEU A 24 3.11 11.00 2.66
C LEU A 24 3.57 9.70 2.01
N SER A 25 3.61 9.67 0.69
CA SER A 25 4.03 8.45 0.00
C SER A 25 5.54 8.26 0.11
N ALA A 26 5.97 7.22 0.81
CA ALA A 26 7.37 6.83 0.89
C ALA A 26 7.86 6.04 -0.34
N ILE A 27 6.98 5.68 -1.28
CA ILE A 27 7.34 4.91 -2.47
C ILE A 27 8.35 5.70 -3.31
N ARG A 28 9.47 5.07 -3.67
CA ARG A 28 10.62 5.64 -4.39
C ARG A 28 11.48 6.61 -3.58
N THR A 29 11.28 6.74 -2.27
CA THR A 29 12.26 7.42 -1.40
C THR A 29 13.45 6.50 -1.14
N CYS A 30 14.60 7.08 -0.80
CA CYS A 30 15.80 6.35 -0.45
C CYS A 30 15.61 5.39 0.73
N THR A 31 14.74 5.73 1.67
CA THR A 31 14.44 4.96 2.89
C THR A 31 13.38 3.87 2.71
N TYR A 32 12.63 3.85 1.58
CA TYR A 32 11.52 2.92 1.39
C TYR A 32 11.90 1.43 1.49
N ASN A 33 12.99 1.05 0.83
CA ASN A 33 13.45 -0.34 0.84
C ASN A 33 14.03 -0.74 2.20
N LEU A 34 14.71 0.19 2.88
CA LEU A 34 15.17 0.01 4.25
C LEU A 34 13.98 -0.21 5.20
N ALA A 35 12.97 0.63 5.12
CA ALA A 35 11.73 0.48 5.89
C ALA A 35 11.07 -0.90 5.65
N LYS A 36 10.97 -1.34 4.39
CA LYS A 36 10.45 -2.69 4.06
C LYS A 36 11.29 -3.82 4.63
N PHE A 37 12.61 -3.67 4.67
CA PHE A 37 13.52 -4.65 5.27
C PHE A 37 13.33 -4.77 6.79
N LEU A 38 13.09 -3.64 7.47
CA LEU A 38 12.94 -3.60 8.92
C LEU A 38 11.57 -4.14 9.40
N VAL A 39 10.50 -3.99 8.62
CA VAL A 39 9.12 -4.44 9.00
C VAL A 39 9.07 -5.90 9.47
N PRO A 40 9.56 -6.91 8.73
CA PRO A 40 9.48 -8.30 9.18
C PRO A 40 10.29 -8.58 10.44
N ILE A 41 11.35 -7.80 10.71
CA ILE A 41 12.16 -7.94 11.93
C ILE A 41 11.39 -7.44 13.16
N LEU A 42 10.66 -6.34 13.01
CA LEU A 42 9.88 -5.73 14.08
C LEU A 42 8.55 -6.45 14.35
N LYS A 43 8.05 -7.22 13.39
CA LYS A 43 6.72 -7.84 13.46
C LYS A 43 6.51 -8.72 14.70
N GLU A 44 7.55 -9.40 15.18
CA GLU A 44 7.48 -10.22 16.40
C GLU A 44 7.20 -9.40 17.66
N CYS A 45 7.53 -8.09 17.65
CA CYS A 45 7.37 -7.20 18.79
C CYS A 45 6.05 -6.41 18.76
N THR A 46 5.23 -6.56 17.71
CA THR A 46 4.01 -5.75 17.50
C THR A 46 2.74 -6.37 18.07
N ILE A 47 2.82 -7.62 18.54
CA ILE A 47 1.67 -8.41 18.95
C ILE A 47 1.73 -8.63 20.47
N ASN A 48 0.62 -8.38 21.13
CA ASN A 48 0.35 -8.77 22.50
C ASN A 48 -0.96 -9.57 22.57
N GLU A 49 -1.39 -9.98 23.76
CA GLU A 49 -2.62 -10.74 23.97
C GLU A 49 -3.91 -9.98 23.58
N TYR A 50 -3.84 -8.65 23.51
CA TYR A 50 -4.97 -7.77 23.16
C TYR A 50 -5.11 -7.52 21.66
N THR A 51 -4.10 -7.85 20.88
CA THR A 51 -4.06 -7.50 19.45
C THR A 51 -4.89 -8.46 18.60
N ILE A 52 -5.88 -7.95 17.90
CA ILE A 52 -6.68 -8.70 16.91
C ILE A 52 -5.88 -8.82 15.60
N LYS A 53 -5.90 -10.01 15.01
CA LYS A 53 -5.26 -10.27 13.73
C LYS A 53 -6.03 -9.67 12.55
N ASP A 54 -7.34 -9.90 12.53
CA ASP A 54 -8.25 -9.45 11.48
C ASP A 54 -9.71 -9.51 11.97
N SER A 55 -10.62 -8.92 11.20
CA SER A 55 -12.05 -8.89 11.52
C SER A 55 -12.70 -10.29 11.59
N PHE A 56 -12.18 -11.27 10.84
CA PHE A 56 -12.74 -12.63 10.85
C PHE A 56 -12.43 -13.35 12.16
N THR A 57 -11.19 -13.24 12.62
CA THR A 57 -10.78 -13.77 13.93
C THR A 57 -11.60 -13.13 15.05
N PHE A 58 -11.77 -11.82 14.99
CA PHE A 58 -12.56 -11.10 15.98
C PHE A 58 -14.03 -11.49 15.97
N ALA A 59 -14.66 -11.64 14.79
CA ALA A 59 -16.04 -12.14 14.69
C ALA A 59 -16.20 -13.51 15.37
N GLY A 60 -15.26 -14.42 15.14
CA GLY A 60 -15.26 -15.74 15.78
C GLY A 60 -15.04 -15.70 17.30
N GLU A 61 -14.24 -14.75 17.81
CA GLU A 61 -14.02 -14.57 19.25
C GLU A 61 -15.26 -14.03 19.97
N VAL A 62 -16.01 -13.14 19.32
CA VAL A 62 -17.13 -12.41 19.97
C VAL A 62 -18.45 -13.17 19.82
N THR A 63 -18.64 -13.90 18.71
CA THR A 63 -19.89 -14.62 18.45
C THR A 63 -20.16 -15.69 19.51
N GLY A 64 -21.38 -15.71 20.05
CA GLY A 64 -21.85 -16.69 21.02
C GLY A 64 -21.34 -16.47 22.44
N GLN A 65 -20.63 -15.38 22.72
CA GLN A 65 -20.32 -15.02 24.08
C GLN A 65 -21.62 -14.66 24.81
N ASN A 66 -21.86 -15.30 25.94
CA ASN A 66 -22.97 -15.00 26.83
C ASN A 66 -22.55 -13.89 27.78
N VAL A 67 -22.89 -12.64 27.47
CA VAL A 67 -22.40 -11.48 28.21
C VAL A 67 -23.44 -10.37 28.25
N ASP A 68 -23.88 -10.06 29.46
CA ASP A 68 -24.71 -8.88 29.72
C ASP A 68 -23.83 -7.67 30.11
N HIS A 69 -22.82 -7.40 29.28
CA HIS A 69 -21.88 -6.30 29.48
C HIS A 69 -22.11 -5.19 28.45
N TYR A 70 -21.85 -3.95 28.87
CA TYR A 70 -21.98 -2.78 28.04
C TYR A 70 -20.84 -2.67 27.04
N MET A 71 -21.15 -2.56 25.75
CA MET A 71 -20.16 -2.51 24.67
C MET A 71 -19.79 -1.07 24.30
N VAL A 72 -18.50 -0.82 24.14
CA VAL A 72 -17.98 0.44 23.62
C VAL A 72 -16.81 0.20 22.67
N SER A 73 -16.58 1.14 21.75
CA SER A 73 -15.34 1.22 21.01
C SER A 73 -14.58 2.50 21.34
N PHE A 74 -13.25 2.38 21.43
CA PHE A 74 -12.36 3.53 21.52
C PHE A 74 -11.59 3.68 20.21
N ASP A 75 -11.35 4.93 19.82
CA ASP A 75 -10.50 5.30 18.68
C ASP A 75 -9.33 6.14 19.19
N VAL A 76 -8.11 5.87 18.73
CA VAL A 76 -6.94 6.68 19.07
C VAL A 76 -6.85 7.86 18.12
N GLU A 77 -6.95 9.07 18.66
CA GLU A 77 -6.91 10.29 17.86
C GLU A 77 -5.58 10.46 17.16
N SER A 78 -5.62 10.43 15.81
CA SER A 78 -4.46 10.75 14.96
C SER A 78 -3.19 9.94 15.32
N LEU A 79 -3.33 8.67 15.65
CA LEU A 79 -2.28 7.78 16.16
C LEU A 79 -0.93 7.97 15.45
N PHE A 80 -0.90 7.89 14.12
CA PHE A 80 0.35 7.94 13.36
C PHE A 80 1.13 9.25 13.50
N THR A 81 0.45 10.38 13.63
CA THR A 81 1.08 11.69 13.78
C THR A 81 1.47 12.00 15.22
N ASN A 82 0.88 11.30 16.18
CA ASN A 82 1.06 11.57 17.61
C ASN A 82 2.06 10.61 18.29
N ILE A 83 2.50 9.55 17.59
CA ILE A 83 3.49 8.62 18.15
C ILE A 83 4.86 9.31 18.25
N PRO A 84 5.45 9.42 19.47
CA PRO A 84 6.78 9.95 19.63
C PRO A 84 7.83 8.97 19.10
N LEU A 85 8.57 9.39 18.05
CA LEU A 85 9.50 8.51 17.34
C LEU A 85 10.66 8.04 18.21
N ASP A 86 11.24 8.94 19.01
CA ASP A 86 12.40 8.60 19.85
C ASP A 86 12.07 7.53 20.87
N GLU A 87 10.97 7.69 21.58
CA GLU A 87 10.46 6.70 22.53
C GLU A 87 10.15 5.38 21.84
N THR A 88 9.47 5.43 20.71
CA THR A 88 9.11 4.23 19.94
C THR A 88 10.33 3.45 19.46
N ILE A 89 11.38 4.16 19.00
CA ILE A 89 12.64 3.54 18.59
C ILE A 89 13.32 2.85 19.77
N GLU A 90 13.35 3.48 20.96
CA GLU A 90 13.93 2.88 22.17
C GLU A 90 13.15 1.63 22.58
N ILE A 91 11.83 1.68 22.61
CA ILE A 91 10.96 0.51 22.89
C ILE A 91 11.27 -0.62 21.91
N CYS A 92 11.33 -0.34 20.60
CA CYS A 92 11.67 -1.31 19.56
C CYS A 92 13.00 -2.01 19.84
N VAL A 93 14.03 -1.20 20.04
CA VAL A 93 15.40 -1.68 20.21
C VAL A 93 15.51 -2.50 21.51
N ASN A 94 14.92 -2.03 22.59
CA ASN A 94 14.96 -2.72 23.88
C ASN A 94 14.19 -4.05 23.86
N ARG A 95 12.99 -4.11 23.24
CA ARG A 95 12.24 -5.36 23.07
C ARG A 95 12.99 -6.40 22.22
N LEU A 96 13.58 -5.98 21.09
CA LEU A 96 14.30 -6.88 20.19
C LEU A 96 15.58 -7.45 20.78
N TYR A 97 16.32 -6.64 21.53
CA TYR A 97 17.64 -7.03 22.08
C TYR A 97 17.58 -7.51 23.53
N LYS A 98 16.39 -7.60 24.14
CA LYS A 98 16.24 -8.06 25.54
C LYS A 98 16.88 -9.43 25.82
N ARG A 99 16.90 -10.33 24.82
CA ARG A 99 17.44 -11.70 24.91
C ARG A 99 18.43 -12.05 23.78
N LYS A 100 18.83 -11.10 22.95
CA LYS A 100 19.64 -11.35 21.75
C LYS A 100 20.72 -10.27 21.62
N ASN A 101 21.97 -10.68 21.47
CA ASN A 101 23.07 -9.73 21.23
C ASN A 101 23.12 -9.24 19.78
N LYS A 102 22.55 -10.00 18.84
CA LYS A 102 22.46 -9.66 17.42
C LYS A 102 21.10 -10.06 16.84
N VAL A 103 20.55 -9.21 16.00
CA VAL A 103 19.32 -9.49 15.25
C VAL A 103 19.66 -9.40 13.77
N LYS A 104 19.46 -10.49 13.01
CA LYS A 104 19.90 -10.59 11.59
C LYS A 104 21.35 -10.16 11.36
N GLY A 105 22.24 -10.47 12.30
CA GLY A 105 23.68 -10.11 12.23
C GLY A 105 24.01 -8.68 12.68
N LEU A 106 23.02 -7.82 12.95
CA LEU A 106 23.19 -6.44 13.37
C LEU A 106 23.35 -6.32 14.88
N LEU A 107 24.28 -5.46 15.32
CA LEU A 107 24.40 -5.05 16.72
C LEU A 107 23.31 -4.02 17.05
N LYS A 108 22.98 -3.89 18.35
CA LYS A 108 21.94 -2.98 18.87
C LYS A 108 22.08 -1.55 18.33
N ARG A 109 23.34 -0.99 18.37
CA ARG A 109 23.61 0.37 17.89
C ARG A 109 23.31 0.54 16.40
N HIS A 110 23.76 -0.38 15.56
CA HIS A 110 23.55 -0.29 14.10
C HIS A 110 22.08 -0.46 13.73
N PHE A 111 21.36 -1.32 14.44
CA PHE A 111 19.90 -1.46 14.22
C PHE A 111 19.16 -0.17 14.57
N LYS A 112 19.52 0.47 15.71
CA LYS A 112 18.96 1.76 16.11
C LYS A 112 19.22 2.84 15.06
N GLU A 113 20.46 2.93 14.53
CA GLU A 113 20.83 3.87 13.47
C GLU A 113 20.00 3.64 12.20
N LEU A 114 19.85 2.39 11.75
CA LEU A 114 19.02 2.05 10.59
C LEU A 114 17.55 2.39 10.79
N LEU A 115 17.01 2.16 11.99
CA LEU A 115 15.63 2.47 12.30
C LEU A 115 15.41 3.99 12.36
N THR A 116 16.34 4.73 12.95
CA THR A 116 16.34 6.20 12.98
C THR A 116 16.37 6.79 11.57
N LEU A 117 17.28 6.28 10.73
CA LEU A 117 17.37 6.70 9.33
C LEU A 117 16.07 6.44 8.56
N ALA A 118 15.46 5.25 8.76
CA ALA A 118 14.23 4.87 8.06
C ALA A 118 12.99 5.66 8.50
N THR A 119 13.01 6.27 9.68
CA THR A 119 11.86 6.99 10.27
C THR A 119 12.02 8.51 10.21
N LYS A 120 13.17 9.04 10.65
CA LYS A 120 13.40 10.50 10.76
C LYS A 120 13.77 11.17 9.45
N SER A 121 14.27 10.42 8.43
CA SER A 121 14.57 10.97 7.11
C SER A 121 13.33 10.95 6.20
N SER A 122 12.22 11.49 6.68
CA SER A 122 10.94 11.55 5.96
C SER A 122 10.75 12.92 5.33
N PHE A 123 11.24 13.09 4.10
CA PHE A 123 11.05 14.31 3.32
C PHE A 123 9.87 14.19 2.38
N PHE A 124 9.15 15.28 2.17
CA PHE A 124 8.03 15.33 1.23
C PHE A 124 7.91 16.70 0.57
N VAL A 125 7.29 16.69 -0.60
CA VAL A 125 6.96 17.93 -1.34
C VAL A 125 5.48 18.24 -1.17
N PHE A 126 5.17 19.49 -0.92
CA PHE A 126 3.81 20.01 -0.95
C PHE A 126 3.81 21.39 -1.58
N ASN A 127 2.99 21.58 -2.61
CA ASN A 127 2.92 22.83 -3.37
C ASN A 127 4.30 23.37 -3.83
N GLY A 128 5.16 22.46 -4.32
CA GLY A 128 6.51 22.81 -4.80
C GLY A 128 7.56 23.06 -3.71
N VAL A 129 7.18 23.08 -2.43
CA VAL A 129 8.10 23.32 -1.31
C VAL A 129 8.46 22.00 -0.62
N TYR A 130 9.73 21.87 -0.22
CA TYR A 130 10.23 20.71 0.51
C TYR A 130 10.03 20.87 2.00
N TYR A 131 9.53 19.81 2.62
CA TYR A 131 9.32 19.73 4.06
C TYR A 131 9.97 18.48 4.63
N SER A 132 10.37 18.55 5.90
CA SER A 132 10.77 17.39 6.70
C SER A 132 9.72 17.14 7.78
N GLN A 133 9.32 15.88 7.97
CA GLN A 133 8.47 15.51 9.09
C GLN A 133 9.31 15.52 10.38
N ILE A 134 8.89 16.32 11.37
CA ILE A 134 9.64 16.50 12.62
C ILE A 134 9.44 15.32 13.56
N ASP A 135 8.17 14.88 13.74
CA ASP A 135 7.79 13.77 14.63
C ASP A 135 6.59 13.00 14.07
N GLY A 136 6.22 11.93 14.73
CA GLY A 136 5.21 11.01 14.25
C GLY A 136 5.69 10.11 13.12
N VAL A 137 4.86 9.15 12.71
CA VAL A 137 5.18 8.20 11.65
C VAL A 137 4.45 8.58 10.37
N ALA A 138 5.17 8.66 9.26
CA ALA A 138 4.61 9.03 7.97
C ALA A 138 3.52 8.07 7.51
N MET A 139 2.30 8.58 7.28
CA MET A 139 1.19 7.82 6.67
C MET A 139 1.53 7.49 5.22
N GLY A 140 2.13 6.34 4.99
CA GLY A 140 2.60 5.85 3.68
C GLY A 140 3.98 5.22 3.76
N SER A 141 4.66 5.31 4.90
CA SER A 141 5.85 4.51 5.21
C SER A 141 5.45 3.06 5.51
N PRO A 142 6.19 2.05 5.02
CA PRO A 142 5.99 0.66 5.40
C PRO A 142 6.08 0.41 6.91
N LEU A 143 6.89 1.21 7.64
CA LEU A 143 7.06 1.11 9.09
C LEU A 143 5.88 1.68 9.88
N GLY A 144 5.04 2.55 9.29
CA GLY A 144 3.96 3.23 9.98
C GLY A 144 3.09 2.31 10.86
N PRO A 145 2.37 1.35 10.26
CA PRO A 145 1.52 0.44 11.04
C PRO A 145 2.28 -0.43 12.06
N THR A 146 3.54 -0.79 11.73
CA THR A 146 4.39 -1.61 12.60
C THR A 146 4.79 -0.87 13.86
N LEU A 147 5.25 0.38 13.73
CA LEU A 147 5.65 1.21 14.87
C LEU A 147 4.44 1.60 15.73
N ALA A 148 3.31 1.93 15.11
CA ALA A 148 2.07 2.23 15.81
C ALA A 148 1.60 1.05 16.67
N ASN A 149 1.56 -0.14 16.09
CA ASN A 149 1.18 -1.35 16.82
C ASN A 149 2.17 -1.68 17.93
N LEU A 150 3.46 -1.52 17.70
CA LEU A 150 4.49 -1.81 18.71
C LEU A 150 4.39 -0.84 19.89
N PHE A 151 4.24 0.45 19.61
CA PHE A 151 4.10 1.49 20.63
C PHE A 151 2.89 1.20 21.53
N LEU A 152 1.71 1.01 20.93
CA LEU A 152 0.50 0.71 21.69
C LEU A 152 0.59 -0.64 22.42
N ALA A 153 1.11 -1.70 21.78
CA ALA A 153 1.24 -2.99 22.43
C ALA A 153 2.16 -2.98 23.68
N TYR A 154 3.16 -2.09 23.69
CA TYR A 154 4.02 -1.90 24.83
C TYR A 154 3.29 -1.19 25.99
N HIS A 155 2.61 -0.11 25.66
CA HIS A 155 1.95 0.71 26.67
C HIS A 155 0.68 0.06 27.22
N GLU A 156 -0.09 -0.63 26.38
CA GLU A 156 -1.30 -1.35 26.79
C GLU A 156 -1.02 -2.39 27.88
N GLU A 157 0.06 -3.14 27.74
CA GLU A 157 0.46 -4.13 28.76
C GLU A 157 0.62 -3.47 30.12
N ASN A 158 1.28 -2.32 30.18
CA ASN A 158 1.48 -1.58 31.42
C ASN A 158 0.20 -0.90 31.90
N TRP A 159 -0.50 -0.18 31.01
CA TRP A 159 -1.70 0.58 31.36
C TRP A 159 -2.84 -0.31 31.87
N LEU A 160 -3.02 -1.50 31.28
CA LEU A 160 -4.05 -2.42 31.72
C LEU A 160 -3.66 -3.17 33.00
N ASN A 161 -2.38 -3.41 33.22
CA ASN A 161 -1.90 -4.00 34.49
C ASN A 161 -2.05 -3.03 35.64
N ASP A 162 -1.75 -1.75 35.44
CA ASP A 162 -1.85 -0.69 36.45
C ASP A 162 -3.28 -0.17 36.65
N CYS A 163 -4.23 -0.61 35.81
CA CYS A 163 -5.59 -0.13 35.84
C CYS A 163 -6.32 -0.62 37.13
N PRO A 164 -6.93 0.29 37.89
CA PRO A 164 -7.76 -0.08 39.03
C PRO A 164 -8.88 -1.05 38.65
N VAL A 165 -8.97 -2.15 39.39
CA VAL A 165 -9.93 -3.25 39.14
C VAL A 165 -11.38 -2.76 39.08
N GLN A 166 -11.71 -1.71 39.84
CA GLN A 166 -13.06 -1.16 39.99
C GLN A 166 -13.71 -0.69 38.68
N PHE A 167 -12.91 -0.26 37.67
CA PHE A 167 -13.41 0.19 36.38
C PHE A 167 -12.63 -0.39 35.19
N LYS A 168 -11.84 -1.43 35.46
CA LYS A 168 -11.14 -2.18 34.40
C LYS A 168 -12.15 -2.86 33.50
N PRO A 169 -11.98 -2.79 32.12
CA PRO A 169 -12.86 -3.51 31.22
C PRO A 169 -12.75 -5.02 31.44
N THR A 170 -13.86 -5.74 31.30
CA THR A 170 -13.90 -7.21 31.35
C THR A 170 -13.39 -7.86 30.08
N TYR A 171 -13.44 -7.11 28.98
CA TYR A 171 -12.95 -7.54 27.69
C TYR A 171 -12.29 -6.35 26.98
N TYR A 172 -11.11 -6.58 26.38
CA TYR A 172 -10.33 -5.58 25.66
C TYR A 172 -9.67 -6.23 24.46
N ARG A 173 -9.90 -5.69 23.26
CA ARG A 173 -9.26 -6.12 22.01
C ARG A 173 -8.97 -4.91 21.14
N ARG A 174 -7.79 -4.89 20.52
CA ARG A 174 -7.35 -3.77 19.66
C ARG A 174 -6.96 -4.23 18.26
N TYR A 175 -7.39 -3.44 17.29
CA TYR A 175 -6.95 -3.51 15.89
C TYR A 175 -6.40 -2.15 15.45
N VAL A 176 -5.09 -1.99 15.45
CA VAL A 176 -4.35 -0.74 15.15
C VAL A 176 -4.78 0.40 16.09
N ASP A 177 -5.64 1.30 15.65
CA ASP A 177 -6.20 2.45 16.36
C ASP A 177 -7.59 2.18 16.95
N ASP A 178 -8.32 1.20 16.44
CA ASP A 178 -9.65 0.83 16.89
C ASP A 178 -9.58 -0.17 18.06
N ILE A 179 -10.29 0.09 19.17
CA ILE A 179 -10.33 -0.77 20.35
C ILE A 179 -11.77 -1.13 20.69
N PHE A 180 -12.05 -2.41 20.89
CA PHE A 180 -13.33 -2.90 21.37
C PHE A 180 -13.23 -3.28 22.84
N LEU A 181 -14.19 -2.81 23.65
CA LEU A 181 -14.22 -3.03 25.10
C LEU A 181 -15.62 -3.45 25.56
N MET A 182 -15.65 -4.19 26.67
CA MET A 182 -16.88 -4.48 27.39
C MET A 182 -16.70 -4.15 28.86
N PHE A 183 -17.75 -3.61 29.48
CA PHE A 183 -17.80 -3.24 30.89
C PHE A 183 -19.03 -3.82 31.53
N GLN A 184 -18.92 -4.20 32.82
CA GLN A 184 -20.07 -4.62 33.61
C GLN A 184 -21.06 -3.49 33.85
N ASP A 185 -20.57 -2.26 34.00
CA ASP A 185 -21.37 -1.07 34.25
C ASP A 185 -20.95 0.08 33.31
N ARG A 186 -21.96 0.73 32.74
CA ARG A 186 -21.78 1.90 31.88
C ARG A 186 -21.01 3.03 32.57
N SER A 187 -21.18 3.21 33.88
CA SER A 187 -20.49 4.27 34.61
C SER A 187 -18.97 4.12 34.59
N HIS A 188 -18.46 2.89 34.41
CA HIS A 188 -17.03 2.60 34.34
C HIS A 188 -16.37 3.14 33.05
N VAL A 189 -17.13 3.29 31.97
CA VAL A 189 -16.61 3.76 30.67
C VAL A 189 -15.92 5.12 30.82
N LYS A 190 -16.60 6.09 31.41
CA LYS A 190 -16.04 7.45 31.58
C LYS A 190 -14.83 7.47 32.52
N LYS A 191 -14.80 6.62 33.55
CA LYS A 191 -13.66 6.51 34.46
C LYS A 191 -12.45 5.92 33.74
N PHE A 192 -12.67 4.86 32.99
CA PHE A 192 -11.62 4.21 32.21
C PHE A 192 -11.08 5.12 31.09
N LEU A 193 -11.96 5.86 30.38
CA LEU A 193 -11.54 6.83 29.37
C LEU A 193 -10.62 7.93 29.96
N ARG A 194 -11.00 8.49 31.11
CA ARG A 194 -10.15 9.48 31.80
C ARG A 194 -8.81 8.87 32.22
N TYR A 195 -8.84 7.66 32.72
CA TYR A 195 -7.63 6.91 33.08
C TYR A 195 -6.72 6.74 31.87
N MET A 196 -7.22 6.24 30.74
CA MET A 196 -6.43 6.04 29.51
C MET A 196 -5.84 7.36 28.99
N ASN A 197 -6.62 8.43 28.97
CA ASN A 197 -6.18 9.76 28.54
C ASN A 197 -5.17 10.43 29.48
N SER A 198 -5.01 9.93 30.71
CA SER A 198 -3.97 10.39 31.64
C SER A 198 -2.65 9.63 31.53
N ARG A 199 -2.58 8.55 30.74
CA ARG A 199 -1.43 7.65 30.70
C ARG A 199 -0.28 8.14 29.83
N HIS A 200 -0.57 8.91 28.78
CA HIS A 200 0.44 9.40 27.84
C HIS A 200 0.05 10.76 27.28
N THR A 201 0.98 11.73 27.26
CA THR A 201 0.73 13.11 26.85
C THR A 201 0.33 13.25 25.36
N ASN A 202 0.83 12.35 24.51
CA ASN A 202 0.62 12.42 23.07
C ASN A 202 -0.56 11.57 22.58
N ILE A 203 -1.14 10.71 23.45
CA ILE A 203 -2.18 9.76 23.04
C ILE A 203 -3.50 10.10 23.71
N ASN A 204 -4.50 10.37 22.88
CA ASN A 204 -5.87 10.61 23.31
C ASN A 204 -6.81 9.60 22.71
N PHE A 205 -7.76 9.15 23.50
CA PHE A 205 -8.80 8.21 23.12
C PHE A 205 -10.15 8.91 23.07
N THR A 206 -10.93 8.61 22.05
CA THR A 206 -12.35 8.94 21.96
C THR A 206 -13.19 7.69 22.16
N VAL A 207 -14.47 7.85 22.50
CA VAL A 207 -15.38 6.74 22.78
C VAL A 207 -16.62 6.81 21.90
N GLU A 208 -17.02 5.66 21.35
CA GLU A 208 -18.33 5.42 20.76
C GLU A 208 -19.05 4.37 21.60
N GLU A 209 -20.21 4.73 22.12
CA GLU A 209 -21.03 3.85 22.97
C GLU A 209 -22.03 3.06 22.12
N GLU A 210 -22.46 1.88 22.57
CA GLU A 210 -23.49 1.09 21.93
C GLU A 210 -24.82 1.85 21.86
N VAL A 211 -25.53 1.68 20.73
CA VAL A 211 -26.89 2.22 20.51
C VAL A 211 -27.83 1.06 20.25
N ASN A 212 -28.91 0.97 21.01
CA ASN A 212 -29.90 -0.11 20.91
C ASN A 212 -29.25 -1.51 20.95
N ASN A 213 -28.40 -1.74 21.95
CA ASN A 213 -27.66 -2.99 22.15
C ASN A 213 -26.78 -3.38 20.93
N SER A 214 -26.33 -2.41 20.15
CA SER A 214 -25.59 -2.64 18.94
C SER A 214 -24.41 -1.68 18.81
N LEU A 215 -23.24 -2.21 18.41
CA LEU A 215 -22.00 -1.43 18.21
C LEU A 215 -21.33 -1.85 16.88
N PRO A 216 -20.96 -0.91 16.03
CA PRO A 216 -20.14 -1.21 14.87
C PRO A 216 -18.65 -1.26 15.26
N PHE A 217 -17.95 -2.31 14.83
CA PHE A 217 -16.51 -2.44 15.00
C PHE A 217 -15.87 -3.24 13.85
N LEU A 218 -14.82 -2.76 13.24
CA LEU A 218 -14.08 -3.41 12.13
C LEU A 218 -14.96 -3.92 10.98
N ASP A 219 -15.93 -3.17 10.51
CA ASP A 219 -16.92 -3.59 9.51
C ASP A 219 -17.89 -4.70 9.99
N ILE A 220 -17.94 -4.95 11.28
CA ILE A 220 -18.86 -5.89 11.93
C ILE A 220 -19.86 -5.08 12.75
N LYS A 221 -21.14 -5.40 12.62
CA LYS A 221 -22.17 -4.96 13.54
C LYS A 221 -22.32 -6.03 14.61
N ILE A 222 -21.97 -5.72 15.83
CA ILE A 222 -22.16 -6.59 17.00
C ILE A 222 -23.48 -6.20 17.64
N THR A 223 -24.34 -7.16 17.94
CA THR A 223 -25.64 -6.92 18.55
C THR A 223 -25.84 -7.90 19.70
N ARG A 224 -26.33 -7.41 20.83
CA ARG A 224 -26.71 -8.24 21.96
C ARG A 224 -28.19 -8.65 21.79
N GLU A 225 -28.44 -9.92 21.58
CA GLU A 225 -29.75 -10.51 21.35
C GLU A 225 -29.90 -11.73 22.26
N GLY A 226 -30.95 -11.74 23.11
CA GLY A 226 -31.24 -12.88 23.99
C GLY A 226 -30.14 -13.22 25.00
N GLY A 227 -29.29 -12.24 25.38
CA GLY A 227 -28.14 -12.47 26.28
C GLY A 227 -26.86 -12.93 25.60
N GLU A 228 -26.88 -13.14 24.27
CA GLU A 228 -25.71 -13.52 23.48
C GLU A 228 -25.29 -12.43 22.51
N LEU A 229 -23.98 -12.38 22.18
CA LEU A 229 -23.46 -11.50 21.15
C LEU A 229 -23.58 -12.15 19.79
N THR A 230 -24.24 -11.48 18.88
CA THR A 230 -24.42 -11.86 17.48
C THR A 230 -23.73 -10.88 16.57
N THR A 231 -23.31 -11.35 15.41
CA THR A 231 -22.53 -10.55 14.45
C THR A 231 -23.14 -10.53 13.06
N SER A 232 -23.00 -9.40 12.39
CA SER A 232 -23.44 -9.20 10.98
C SER A 232 -22.55 -8.18 10.30
N ILE A 233 -22.67 -8.02 8.97
CA ILE A 233 -21.86 -7.07 8.21
C ILE A 233 -22.32 -5.64 8.49
N TYR A 234 -21.41 -4.80 8.98
CA TYR A 234 -21.63 -3.35 9.07
C TYR A 234 -21.21 -2.64 7.79
N ARG A 235 -21.96 -1.63 7.42
CA ARG A 235 -21.64 -0.71 6.32
C ARG A 235 -21.84 0.72 6.76
N LYS A 236 -20.80 1.52 6.60
CA LYS A 236 -20.87 2.96 6.87
C LYS A 236 -21.93 3.61 5.99
N ARG A 237 -22.55 4.71 6.44
CA ARG A 237 -23.56 5.48 5.67
C ARG A 237 -23.03 5.93 4.31
N SER A 238 -21.74 6.21 4.20
CA SER A 238 -21.05 6.57 2.95
C SER A 238 -20.84 5.42 1.96
N PHE A 239 -21.26 4.20 2.30
CA PHE A 239 -21.10 3.05 1.41
C PHE A 239 -22.00 3.18 0.17
N SER A 240 -21.38 3.34 -1.00
CA SER A 240 -22.07 3.55 -2.27
C SER A 240 -22.61 2.28 -2.94
N GLY A 241 -22.11 1.10 -2.55
CA GLY A 241 -22.40 -0.16 -3.23
C GLY A 241 -21.75 -0.30 -4.61
N VAL A 242 -20.86 0.63 -4.99
CA VAL A 242 -20.15 0.59 -6.26
C VAL A 242 -18.99 -0.41 -6.18
N TYR A 243 -19.07 -1.44 -7.01
CA TYR A 243 -18.03 -2.43 -7.25
C TYR A 243 -17.63 -2.44 -8.73
N VAL A 244 -16.82 -3.40 -9.11
CA VAL A 244 -16.53 -3.64 -10.51
C VAL A 244 -17.81 -3.86 -11.30
N ASN A 245 -18.04 -3.10 -12.37
CA ASN A 245 -19.16 -3.31 -13.27
C ASN A 245 -18.94 -4.59 -14.09
N TYR A 246 -20.01 -5.38 -14.30
CA TYR A 246 -19.92 -6.63 -15.07
C TYR A 246 -19.43 -6.42 -16.50
N ASN A 247 -19.74 -5.29 -17.12
CA ASN A 247 -19.34 -4.95 -18.49
C ASN A 247 -17.90 -4.42 -18.59
N SER A 248 -17.19 -4.21 -17.45
CA SER A 248 -15.79 -3.78 -17.44
C SER A 248 -14.89 -4.76 -18.18
N PHE A 249 -13.87 -4.26 -18.88
CA PHE A 249 -12.88 -5.05 -19.61
C PHE A 249 -11.91 -5.75 -18.62
N LEU A 250 -12.41 -6.80 -17.98
CA LEU A 250 -11.69 -7.61 -16.99
C LEU A 250 -11.96 -9.11 -17.24
N PRO A 251 -11.00 -9.99 -16.87
CA PRO A 251 -11.22 -11.42 -16.88
C PRO A 251 -12.43 -11.82 -16.05
N ARG A 252 -13.21 -12.79 -16.55
CA ARG A 252 -14.39 -13.33 -15.82
C ARG A 252 -14.01 -13.89 -14.44
N ASP A 253 -12.78 -14.38 -14.27
CA ASP A 253 -12.30 -14.91 -13.00
C ASP A 253 -12.24 -13.84 -11.91
N TYR A 254 -11.92 -12.59 -12.25
CA TYR A 254 -11.94 -11.47 -11.29
C TYR A 254 -13.36 -11.12 -10.86
N LYS A 255 -14.32 -11.18 -11.80
CA LYS A 255 -15.74 -10.96 -11.50
C LYS A 255 -16.31 -12.06 -10.59
N ARG A 256 -15.90 -13.33 -10.82
CA ARG A 256 -16.22 -14.45 -9.91
C ARG A 256 -15.53 -14.31 -8.55
N GLY A 257 -14.27 -13.89 -8.56
CA GLY A 257 -13.49 -13.62 -7.35
C GLY A 257 -14.15 -12.58 -6.45
N LEU A 258 -14.66 -11.48 -7.01
CA LEU A 258 -15.40 -10.47 -6.26
C LEU A 258 -16.60 -11.07 -5.52
N ILE A 259 -17.45 -11.82 -6.23
CA ILE A 259 -18.64 -12.47 -5.62
C ILE A 259 -18.20 -13.47 -4.54
N SER A 260 -17.22 -14.33 -4.84
CA SER A 260 -16.74 -15.32 -3.90
C SER A 260 -16.13 -14.70 -2.63
N THR A 261 -15.40 -13.59 -2.75
CA THR A 261 -14.81 -12.88 -1.61
C THR A 261 -15.89 -12.28 -0.71
N LEU A 262 -16.90 -11.66 -1.30
CA LEU A 262 -17.99 -11.06 -0.51
C LEU A 262 -18.87 -12.12 0.15
N LEU A 263 -19.11 -13.26 -0.52
CA LEU A 263 -19.83 -14.40 0.06
C LEU A 263 -19.03 -15.02 1.22
N HIS A 264 -17.71 -15.20 1.05
CA HIS A 264 -16.84 -15.71 2.12
C HIS A 264 -16.87 -14.77 3.33
N ARG A 265 -16.81 -13.46 3.08
CA ARG A 265 -16.90 -12.46 4.15
C ARG A 265 -18.25 -12.55 4.87
N ALA A 266 -19.37 -12.64 4.13
CA ALA A 266 -20.70 -12.79 4.71
C ALA A 266 -20.81 -14.06 5.57
N TYR A 267 -20.35 -15.19 5.03
CA TYR A 267 -20.37 -16.47 5.73
C TYR A 267 -19.55 -16.49 7.02
N THR A 268 -18.38 -15.83 7.01
CA THR A 268 -17.47 -15.84 8.17
C THR A 268 -17.89 -14.85 9.26
N ILE A 269 -18.55 -13.74 8.88
CA ILE A 269 -18.91 -12.68 9.84
C ILE A 269 -20.33 -12.88 10.39
N CYS A 270 -21.28 -13.32 9.59
CA CYS A 270 -22.67 -13.49 10.07
C CYS A 270 -22.76 -14.68 11.03
N SER A 271 -23.24 -14.43 12.25
CA SER A 271 -23.35 -15.42 13.33
C SER A 271 -24.37 -16.52 13.07
N ASP A 272 -25.41 -16.23 12.28
CA ASP A 272 -26.53 -17.15 12.04
C ASP A 272 -26.99 -17.13 10.58
N TYR A 273 -27.78 -18.15 10.21
CA TYR A 273 -28.23 -18.31 8.83
C TYR A 273 -29.24 -17.24 8.38
N ASN A 274 -29.99 -16.64 9.30
CA ASN A 274 -30.94 -15.57 8.95
C ASN A 274 -30.19 -14.31 8.54
N LYS A 275 -29.17 -13.90 9.33
CA LYS A 275 -28.28 -12.78 9.01
C LYS A 275 -27.49 -13.03 7.72
N LEU A 276 -27.01 -14.25 7.52
CA LEU A 276 -26.34 -14.65 6.29
C LEU A 276 -27.26 -14.57 5.08
N HIS A 277 -28.50 -15.04 5.19
CA HIS A 277 -29.50 -15.00 4.12
C HIS A 277 -29.84 -13.54 3.74
N GLN A 278 -30.07 -12.69 4.74
CA GLN A 278 -30.32 -11.27 4.53
C GLN A 278 -29.14 -10.59 3.82
N GLU A 279 -27.92 -10.92 4.24
CA GLU A 279 -26.70 -10.37 3.63
C GLU A 279 -26.54 -10.84 2.18
N ILE A 280 -26.75 -12.12 1.87
CA ILE A 280 -26.71 -12.64 0.49
C ILE A 280 -27.76 -11.95 -0.39
N SER A 281 -28.97 -11.75 0.12
CA SER A 281 -30.04 -11.06 -0.60
C SER A 281 -29.67 -9.60 -0.90
N ARG A 282 -29.08 -8.91 0.07
CA ARG A 282 -28.55 -7.57 -0.11
C ARG A 282 -27.40 -7.52 -1.14
N LEU A 283 -26.48 -8.47 -1.09
CA LEU A 283 -25.38 -8.57 -2.05
C LEU A 283 -25.90 -8.84 -3.47
N LYS A 284 -26.92 -9.67 -3.65
CA LYS A 284 -27.58 -9.88 -4.96
C LYS A 284 -28.06 -8.55 -5.55
N THR A 285 -28.76 -7.74 -4.77
CA THR A 285 -29.23 -6.41 -5.19
C THR A 285 -28.06 -5.48 -5.58
N ILE A 286 -26.98 -5.48 -4.79
CA ILE A 286 -25.79 -4.68 -5.08
C ILE A 286 -25.11 -5.14 -6.37
N TRP A 287 -24.96 -6.43 -6.60
CA TRP A 287 -24.35 -6.95 -7.83
C TRP A 287 -25.19 -6.66 -9.07
N GLN A 288 -26.54 -6.75 -8.97
CA GLN A 288 -27.45 -6.36 -10.07
C GLN A 288 -27.30 -4.87 -10.42
N LYS A 289 -27.18 -3.98 -9.41
CA LYS A 289 -26.89 -2.55 -9.64
C LYS A 289 -25.54 -2.32 -10.33
N ASN A 290 -24.59 -3.25 -10.20
CA ASN A 290 -23.31 -3.25 -10.92
C ASN A 290 -23.36 -4.07 -12.22
N SER A 291 -24.56 -4.25 -12.80
CA SER A 291 -24.85 -4.91 -14.09
C SER A 291 -24.52 -6.42 -14.15
N PHE A 292 -24.37 -7.09 -13.00
CA PHE A 292 -24.18 -8.54 -12.99
C PHE A 292 -25.49 -9.27 -13.34
N PRO A 293 -25.46 -10.17 -14.35
CA PRO A 293 -26.64 -11.00 -14.66
C PRO A 293 -27.01 -11.92 -13.50
N LEU A 294 -28.29 -12.07 -13.20
CA LEU A 294 -28.77 -12.91 -12.09
C LEU A 294 -28.29 -14.36 -12.23
N SER A 295 -28.33 -14.92 -13.44
CA SER A 295 -27.85 -16.28 -13.72
C SER A 295 -26.35 -16.46 -13.45
N PHE A 296 -25.55 -15.40 -13.59
CA PHE A 296 -24.12 -15.44 -13.24
C PHE A 296 -23.93 -15.40 -11.73
N ILE A 297 -24.70 -14.55 -11.04
CA ILE A 297 -24.71 -14.42 -9.57
C ILE A 297 -25.08 -15.75 -8.94
N ASP A 298 -26.24 -16.34 -9.32
CA ASP A 298 -26.76 -17.58 -8.73
C ASP A 298 -25.80 -18.77 -8.97
N ARG A 299 -25.17 -18.83 -10.12
CA ARG A 299 -24.14 -19.84 -10.41
C ARG A 299 -22.92 -19.69 -9.50
N CYS A 300 -22.53 -18.45 -9.18
CA CYS A 300 -21.42 -18.19 -8.25
C CYS A 300 -21.78 -18.56 -6.81
N ILE A 301 -23.00 -18.20 -6.38
CA ILE A 301 -23.54 -18.56 -5.06
C ILE A 301 -23.59 -20.07 -4.91
N LYS A 302 -24.22 -20.78 -5.87
CA LYS A 302 -24.29 -22.26 -5.85
C LYS A 302 -22.90 -22.87 -5.72
N LYS A 303 -21.94 -22.46 -6.54
CA LYS A 303 -20.55 -22.96 -6.46
C LYS A 303 -19.87 -22.66 -5.13
N PHE A 304 -20.20 -21.55 -4.51
CA PHE A 304 -19.67 -21.21 -3.19
C PHE A 304 -20.25 -22.14 -2.12
N LEU A 305 -21.56 -22.32 -2.10
CA LEU A 305 -22.26 -23.21 -1.18
C LEU A 305 -21.83 -24.67 -1.35
N ASP A 306 -21.75 -25.14 -2.59
CA ASP A 306 -21.25 -26.51 -2.89
C ASP A 306 -19.84 -26.74 -2.31
N LYS A 307 -18.98 -25.74 -2.32
CA LYS A 307 -17.64 -25.84 -1.72
C LYS A 307 -17.65 -25.90 -0.19
N LEU A 308 -18.63 -25.28 0.45
CA LEU A 308 -18.75 -25.29 1.92
C LEU A 308 -19.32 -26.60 2.43
N PHE A 309 -20.36 -27.12 1.77
CA PHE A 309 -21.14 -28.25 2.26
C PHE A 309 -20.72 -29.60 1.69
N VAL A 310 -20.09 -29.63 0.52
CA VAL A 310 -19.53 -30.88 -0.02
C VAL A 310 -18.19 -31.15 0.69
N LYS A 311 -18.18 -32.05 1.64
CA LYS A 311 -16.94 -32.60 2.23
C LYS A 311 -16.08 -33.17 1.11
N ARG A 312 -14.92 -32.56 0.85
CA ARG A 312 -13.93 -33.16 -0.03
C ARG A 312 -13.39 -34.42 0.64
N THR A 313 -13.75 -35.57 0.14
CA THR A 313 -13.37 -36.89 0.66
C THR A 313 -11.86 -37.15 0.55
N HIS A 314 -11.15 -36.39 -0.27
CA HIS A 314 -9.69 -36.47 -0.36
C HIS A 314 -9.07 -35.09 -0.35
N PRO A 315 -8.16 -34.77 0.61
CA PRO A 315 -7.29 -33.60 0.48
C PRO A 315 -6.49 -33.76 -0.82
N LYS A 316 -6.49 -32.75 -1.67
CA LYS A 316 -5.55 -32.74 -2.81
C LYS A 316 -4.15 -32.93 -2.23
N PRO A 317 -3.38 -33.92 -2.71
CA PRO A 317 -1.99 -34.03 -2.28
C PRO A 317 -1.32 -32.70 -2.54
N ILE A 318 -0.65 -32.16 -1.51
CA ILE A 318 0.21 -30.99 -1.63
C ILE A 318 1.38 -31.44 -2.50
N SER A 319 1.21 -31.36 -3.82
CA SER A 319 2.32 -31.63 -4.72
C SER A 319 3.31 -30.48 -4.50
N ALA A 320 4.54 -30.81 -4.16
CA ALA A 320 5.66 -29.87 -4.04
C ALA A 320 6.09 -29.32 -5.42
N LYS A 321 5.10 -28.96 -6.27
CA LYS A 321 5.36 -28.40 -7.58
C LYS A 321 5.86 -26.98 -7.42
N LYS A 322 6.93 -26.65 -8.14
CA LYS A 322 7.46 -25.29 -8.21
C LYS A 322 6.44 -24.38 -8.89
N GLU A 323 5.87 -23.42 -8.16
CA GLU A 323 4.93 -22.45 -8.73
C GLU A 323 5.71 -21.38 -9.52
N VAL A 324 5.37 -21.21 -10.81
CA VAL A 324 5.88 -20.14 -11.67
C VAL A 324 4.75 -19.14 -11.92
N LEU A 325 4.96 -17.88 -11.50
CA LEU A 325 3.99 -16.80 -11.66
C LEU A 325 4.37 -15.93 -12.85
N ILE A 326 3.50 -15.86 -13.86
CA ILE A 326 3.62 -14.93 -14.98
C ILE A 326 2.55 -13.85 -14.88
N CYS A 327 2.98 -12.58 -14.84
CA CYS A 327 2.11 -11.42 -14.86
C CYS A 327 2.12 -10.77 -16.25
N THR A 328 0.95 -10.69 -16.90
CA THR A 328 0.81 -10.07 -18.23
C THR A 328 -0.44 -9.18 -18.30
N GLU A 329 -0.54 -8.37 -19.33
CA GLU A 329 -1.71 -7.52 -19.55
C GLU A 329 -2.89 -8.32 -20.12
N PHE A 330 -4.11 -7.89 -19.75
CA PHE A 330 -5.33 -8.50 -20.26
C PHE A 330 -5.75 -7.84 -21.58
N LEU A 331 -5.66 -8.60 -22.65
CA LEU A 331 -6.03 -8.20 -24.03
C LEU A 331 -7.26 -8.98 -24.54
N GLY A 332 -8.18 -9.32 -23.64
CA GLY A 332 -9.42 -10.02 -23.98
C GLY A 332 -9.23 -11.50 -24.33
N LYS A 333 -9.86 -11.94 -25.43
CA LYS A 333 -9.84 -13.35 -25.86
C LYS A 333 -8.43 -13.87 -26.14
N ILE A 334 -7.54 -13.03 -26.66
CA ILE A 334 -6.14 -13.38 -26.97
C ILE A 334 -5.38 -13.81 -25.72
N SER A 335 -5.53 -13.06 -24.62
CA SER A 335 -4.90 -13.41 -23.34
C SER A 335 -5.36 -14.76 -22.81
N LEU A 336 -6.64 -15.08 -22.98
CA LEU A 336 -7.18 -16.38 -22.55
C LEU A 336 -6.66 -17.55 -23.40
N LEU A 337 -6.50 -17.34 -24.71
CA LEU A 337 -5.89 -18.31 -25.63
C LEU A 337 -4.41 -18.52 -25.28
N MET A 338 -3.67 -17.44 -25.08
CA MET A 338 -2.26 -17.48 -24.66
C MET A 338 -2.11 -18.23 -23.33
N LYS A 339 -2.96 -17.93 -22.34
CA LYS A 339 -2.98 -18.66 -21.06
C LYS A 339 -3.14 -20.16 -21.26
N LYS A 340 -4.12 -20.58 -22.10
CA LYS A 340 -4.37 -21.99 -22.40
C LYS A 340 -3.16 -22.66 -23.04
N LYS A 341 -2.57 -22.03 -24.08
CA LYS A 341 -1.39 -22.56 -24.78
C LYS A 341 -0.19 -22.67 -23.84
N LEU A 342 0.11 -21.64 -23.06
CA LEU A 342 1.23 -21.66 -22.11
C LEU A 342 1.04 -22.76 -21.06
N GLN A 343 -0.16 -22.90 -20.47
CA GLN A 343 -0.45 -23.93 -19.51
C GLN A 343 -0.31 -25.33 -20.12
N GLN A 344 -0.66 -25.53 -21.37
CA GLN A 344 -0.47 -26.78 -22.09
C GLN A 344 1.02 -27.09 -22.30
N ILE A 345 1.81 -26.15 -22.83
CA ILE A 345 3.26 -26.28 -23.04
C ILE A 345 3.96 -26.65 -21.70
N PHE A 346 3.67 -25.91 -20.64
CA PHE A 346 4.28 -26.20 -19.32
C PHE A 346 3.88 -27.58 -18.76
N LYS A 347 2.66 -28.03 -19.06
CA LYS A 347 2.22 -29.38 -18.69
C LYS A 347 2.94 -30.48 -19.48
N GLU A 348 3.29 -30.20 -20.73
CA GLU A 348 4.01 -31.14 -21.60
C GLU A 348 5.52 -31.14 -21.31
N CYS A 349 6.12 -29.95 -21.06
CA CYS A 349 7.55 -29.81 -20.82
C CYS A 349 8.03 -30.12 -19.40
N GLY A 350 7.17 -30.07 -18.39
CA GLY A 350 7.61 -30.26 -17.01
C GLY A 350 6.49 -30.69 -16.07
N LYS A 351 6.57 -31.92 -15.56
CA LYS A 351 5.57 -32.47 -14.63
C LYS A 351 5.55 -31.77 -13.26
N ASP A 352 6.62 -31.03 -12.90
CA ASP A 352 6.83 -30.48 -11.55
C ASP A 352 6.65 -28.95 -11.46
N ILE A 353 6.16 -28.32 -12.53
CA ILE A 353 5.92 -26.88 -12.57
C ILE A 353 4.41 -26.60 -12.64
N ASP A 354 3.90 -25.79 -11.71
CA ASP A 354 2.54 -25.24 -11.76
C ASP A 354 2.62 -23.79 -12.27
N LEU A 355 2.10 -23.56 -13.48
CA LEU A 355 2.11 -22.24 -14.12
C LEU A 355 0.86 -21.46 -13.74
N ARG A 356 1.05 -20.38 -12.98
CA ARG A 356 0.01 -19.41 -12.63
C ARG A 356 0.15 -18.13 -13.44
N ILE A 357 -0.82 -17.85 -14.31
CA ILE A 357 -0.86 -16.62 -15.10
C ILE A 357 -1.87 -15.65 -14.50
N VAL A 358 -1.38 -14.46 -14.15
CA VAL A 358 -2.17 -13.35 -13.59
C VAL A 358 -2.24 -12.23 -14.61
N PHE A 359 -3.45 -11.76 -14.88
CA PHE A 359 -3.68 -10.66 -15.81
C PHE A 359 -3.76 -9.32 -15.07
N LYS A 360 -3.08 -8.31 -15.59
CA LYS A 360 -3.21 -6.91 -15.13
C LYS A 360 -4.12 -6.16 -16.09
N SER A 361 -4.99 -5.29 -15.57
CA SER A 361 -5.73 -4.34 -16.41
C SER A 361 -4.80 -3.20 -16.81
N PRO A 362 -4.58 -2.94 -18.12
CA PRO A 362 -3.72 -1.85 -18.57
C PRO A 362 -4.32 -0.48 -18.24
N ASN A 363 -5.62 -0.32 -18.45
CA ASN A 363 -6.32 0.94 -18.25
C ASN A 363 -7.07 0.93 -16.90
N ARG A 364 -6.51 1.60 -15.93
CA ARG A 364 -7.17 1.81 -14.61
C ARG A 364 -7.63 3.25 -14.51
N LEU A 365 -8.83 3.48 -14.00
CA LEU A 365 -9.34 4.83 -13.75
C LEU A 365 -8.37 5.67 -12.91
N ARG A 366 -7.67 5.02 -11.96
CA ARG A 366 -6.61 5.64 -11.17
C ARG A 366 -5.52 6.33 -12.00
N ASN A 367 -5.23 5.82 -13.20
CA ASN A 367 -4.19 6.39 -14.07
C ASN A 367 -4.63 7.70 -14.74
N ALA A 368 -5.94 8.00 -14.70
CA ALA A 368 -6.50 9.26 -15.22
C ALA A 368 -6.42 10.41 -14.18
N PHE A 369 -6.06 10.09 -12.94
CA PHE A 369 -5.97 11.08 -11.86
C PHE A 369 -4.58 11.08 -11.26
N SER A 370 -3.98 12.28 -11.12
CA SER A 370 -2.75 12.47 -10.34
C SER A 370 -3.14 13.01 -8.97
N PHE A 371 -2.90 12.20 -7.92
CA PHE A 371 -3.17 12.59 -6.53
C PHE A 371 -1.90 13.02 -5.77
N LYS A 372 -0.79 13.12 -6.48
CA LYS A 372 0.51 13.43 -5.89
C LYS A 372 1.11 14.60 -6.65
N ASP A 373 1.76 15.49 -5.92
CA ASP A 373 2.65 16.45 -6.53
C ASP A 373 3.71 15.70 -7.34
N SER A 374 3.95 16.13 -8.56
CA SER A 374 5.06 15.62 -9.35
C SER A 374 6.37 16.19 -8.79
N LEU A 375 7.41 15.38 -8.78
CA LEU A 375 8.75 15.91 -8.55
C LEU A 375 9.06 16.93 -9.66
N PRO A 376 9.82 17.99 -9.36
CA PRO A 376 10.39 18.83 -10.41
C PRO A 376 11.13 17.97 -11.42
N ILE A 377 11.06 18.35 -12.71
CA ILE A 377 11.62 17.56 -13.82
C ILE A 377 13.12 17.31 -13.64
N ASP A 378 13.83 18.27 -13.11
CA ASP A 378 15.26 18.24 -12.80
C ASP A 378 15.64 17.19 -11.74
N MET A 379 14.72 16.86 -10.83
CA MET A 379 14.87 15.83 -9.80
C MET A 379 14.41 14.44 -10.25
N ASP A 380 13.87 14.32 -11.45
CA ASP A 380 13.34 13.05 -11.95
C ASP A 380 14.47 12.07 -12.32
N SER A 381 14.19 10.79 -12.21
CA SER A 381 15.14 9.71 -12.44
C SER A 381 14.53 8.59 -13.28
N PHE A 382 15.35 7.68 -13.84
CA PHE A 382 14.90 6.68 -14.80
C PHE A 382 14.16 7.29 -16.00
N ILE A 383 14.77 8.33 -16.57
CA ILE A 383 14.20 9.12 -17.66
C ILE A 383 15.00 8.98 -18.95
N LEU A 384 14.27 9.26 -20.05
CA LEU A 384 14.86 9.54 -21.34
C LEU A 384 14.79 11.04 -21.59
N TYR A 385 15.86 11.60 -22.08
CA TYR A 385 15.93 13.03 -22.39
C TYR A 385 16.46 13.26 -23.80
N LYS A 386 16.05 14.39 -24.35
CA LYS A 386 16.48 14.91 -25.63
C LYS A 386 17.24 16.20 -25.39
N TYR A 387 18.45 16.28 -25.92
CA TYR A 387 19.17 17.52 -26.10
C TYR A 387 18.98 18.01 -27.54
N THR A 388 18.83 19.32 -27.72
CA THR A 388 18.73 19.96 -29.05
C THR A 388 19.65 21.16 -29.07
N CYS A 389 20.63 21.16 -29.95
CA CYS A 389 21.53 22.31 -30.13
C CYS A 389 20.76 23.48 -30.80
N ASP A 390 20.80 24.66 -30.17
CA ASP A 390 20.07 25.83 -30.70
C ASP A 390 20.65 26.35 -32.00
N THR A 391 21.97 26.19 -32.19
CA THR A 391 22.66 26.68 -33.38
C THR A 391 22.44 25.80 -34.60
N CYS A 392 22.75 24.50 -34.52
CA CYS A 392 22.71 23.59 -35.68
C CYS A 392 21.53 22.61 -35.65
N LYS A 393 20.65 22.67 -34.66
CA LYS A 393 19.48 21.81 -34.48
C LYS A 393 19.80 20.30 -34.36
N SER A 394 21.10 19.94 -34.24
CA SER A 394 21.48 18.55 -33.97
C SER A 394 20.91 18.06 -32.64
N VAL A 395 20.54 16.78 -32.61
CA VAL A 395 19.82 16.17 -31.50
C VAL A 395 20.67 15.08 -30.85
N TYR A 396 20.60 14.99 -29.55
CA TYR A 396 21.10 13.85 -28.80
C TYR A 396 19.98 13.23 -27.96
N ILE A 397 19.85 11.91 -27.99
CA ILE A 397 18.96 11.13 -27.12
C ILE A 397 19.81 10.41 -26.10
N GLY A 398 19.44 10.54 -24.83
CA GLY A 398 20.13 9.87 -23.75
C GLY A 398 19.19 9.31 -22.68
N GLU A 399 19.75 8.44 -21.86
CA GLU A 399 19.09 7.88 -20.71
C GLU A 399 19.84 8.22 -19.43
N THR A 400 19.12 8.28 -18.31
CA THR A 400 19.74 8.34 -17.01
C THR A 400 18.89 7.65 -15.94
N LYS A 401 19.55 6.93 -15.02
CA LYS A 401 18.95 6.40 -13.79
C LYS A 401 19.07 7.36 -12.63
N ARG A 402 19.99 8.30 -12.74
CA ARG A 402 20.24 9.34 -11.73
C ARG A 402 19.29 10.50 -11.94
N HIS A 403 19.32 11.48 -11.05
CA HIS A 403 18.56 12.71 -11.25
C HIS A 403 18.96 13.38 -12.55
N PHE A 404 17.96 13.89 -13.26
CA PHE A 404 18.15 14.53 -14.57
C PHE A 404 19.15 15.67 -14.52
N LEU A 405 19.02 16.53 -13.51
CA LEU A 405 19.90 17.68 -13.31
C LEU A 405 21.38 17.26 -13.30
N VAL A 406 21.73 16.22 -12.53
CA VAL A 406 23.10 15.71 -12.46
C VAL A 406 23.62 15.31 -13.85
N ARG A 407 22.77 14.68 -14.65
CA ARG A 407 23.15 14.25 -15.99
C ARG A 407 23.27 15.39 -16.98
N ALA A 408 22.40 16.38 -16.88
CA ALA A 408 22.47 17.59 -17.73
C ALA A 408 23.75 18.40 -17.44
N TYR A 409 24.08 18.60 -16.17
CA TYR A 409 25.32 19.28 -15.76
C TYR A 409 26.60 18.52 -16.22
N GLU A 410 26.60 17.20 -16.19
CA GLU A 410 27.70 16.41 -16.77
C GLU A 410 27.88 16.65 -18.27
N HIS A 411 26.78 16.80 -19.02
CA HIS A 411 26.83 17.15 -20.44
C HIS A 411 27.34 18.54 -20.71
N LEU A 412 26.97 19.51 -19.84
CA LEU A 412 27.46 20.87 -19.91
C LEU A 412 28.91 21.01 -19.43
N GLY A 413 29.39 20.02 -18.67
CA GLY A 413 30.72 20.05 -18.09
C GLY A 413 30.86 21.01 -16.91
N VAL A 414 29.79 21.19 -16.17
CA VAL A 414 29.72 22.08 -15.00
C VAL A 414 29.49 21.26 -13.74
N SER A 415 30.07 21.68 -12.64
CA SER A 415 29.85 21.05 -11.32
C SER A 415 28.51 21.49 -10.74
N ILE A 416 27.65 20.54 -10.40
CA ILE A 416 26.35 20.81 -9.75
C ILE A 416 26.50 21.40 -8.33
N LEU A 417 27.68 21.26 -7.69
CA LEU A 417 27.92 21.74 -6.33
C LEU A 417 28.51 23.14 -6.29
N THR A 418 29.31 23.52 -7.29
CA THR A 418 30.10 24.75 -7.28
C THR A 418 29.80 25.66 -8.45
N ASP A 419 28.98 25.24 -9.40
CA ASP A 419 28.71 25.88 -10.69
C ASP A 419 29.96 26.22 -11.51
N ASN A 420 31.11 25.65 -11.17
CA ASN A 420 32.35 25.86 -11.90
C ASN A 420 32.43 24.88 -13.09
N GLU A 421 32.94 25.39 -14.20
CA GLU A 421 33.22 24.55 -15.38
C GLU A 421 34.42 23.63 -15.14
N TYR A 422 34.27 22.35 -15.55
CA TYR A 422 35.40 21.44 -15.60
C TYR A 422 36.27 21.75 -16.82
N LYS A 423 37.61 21.62 -16.65
CA LYS A 423 38.52 21.68 -17.79
C LYS A 423 38.11 20.65 -18.84
N TYR A 424 38.06 21.07 -20.11
CA TYR A 424 37.72 20.15 -21.19
C TYR A 424 38.76 19.05 -21.34
N ASN A 425 38.30 17.81 -21.46
CA ASN A 425 39.13 16.66 -21.76
C ASN A 425 38.42 15.76 -22.76
N GLU A 426 39.01 15.52 -23.92
CA GLU A 426 38.44 14.77 -25.03
C GLU A 426 38.06 13.35 -24.63
N ASP A 427 38.85 12.66 -23.83
CA ASP A 427 38.64 11.26 -23.48
C ASP A 427 37.44 11.05 -22.55
N THR A 428 37.16 12.01 -21.68
CA THR A 428 36.13 11.91 -20.67
C THR A 428 34.85 12.71 -20.99
N ALA A 429 34.91 13.61 -22.00
CA ALA A 429 33.80 14.45 -22.38
C ALA A 429 32.63 13.64 -22.97
N THR A 430 31.41 14.02 -22.61
CA THR A 430 30.17 13.44 -23.18
C THR A 430 30.01 13.85 -24.63
N ALA A 431 29.17 13.10 -25.39
CA ALA A 431 28.94 13.40 -26.81
C ALA A 431 28.39 14.82 -27.05
N VAL A 432 27.51 15.32 -26.17
CA VAL A 432 27.00 16.70 -26.23
C VAL A 432 28.11 17.70 -25.98
N ARG A 433 28.96 17.49 -24.95
CA ARG A 433 30.06 18.39 -24.65
C ARG A 433 31.12 18.43 -25.76
N LYS A 434 31.41 17.27 -26.37
CA LYS A 434 32.29 17.19 -27.57
C LYS A 434 31.71 17.99 -28.74
N HIS A 435 30.42 17.83 -28.99
CA HIS A 435 29.73 18.58 -30.06
C HIS A 435 29.83 20.10 -29.82
N CYS A 436 29.52 20.56 -28.62
CA CYS A 436 29.59 21.98 -28.28
C CYS A 436 31.01 22.54 -28.44
N HIS A 437 32.02 21.82 -27.93
CA HIS A 437 33.43 22.22 -27.99
C HIS A 437 33.96 22.27 -29.43
N HIS A 438 33.73 21.21 -30.24
CA HIS A 438 34.26 21.12 -31.60
C HIS A 438 33.58 22.08 -32.57
N GLN A 439 32.30 22.40 -32.36
CA GLN A 439 31.54 23.30 -33.21
C GLN A 439 31.47 24.74 -32.72
N GLY A 440 32.03 25.03 -31.55
CA GLY A 440 31.93 26.35 -30.92
C GLY A 440 30.51 26.76 -30.55
N HIS A 441 29.61 25.81 -30.28
CA HIS A 441 28.22 26.08 -29.92
C HIS A 441 28.05 26.22 -28.44
N ALA A 442 27.31 27.24 -27.97
CA ALA A 442 26.89 27.38 -26.59
C ALA A 442 25.70 26.43 -26.27
N SER A 443 25.62 25.97 -25.04
CA SER A 443 24.51 25.15 -24.56
C SER A 443 24.23 25.41 -23.09
N GLY A 444 22.95 25.41 -22.72
CA GLY A 444 22.46 25.53 -21.37
C GLY A 444 21.52 24.38 -21.00
N ILE A 445 20.97 24.43 -19.82
CA ILE A 445 20.03 23.41 -19.32
C ILE A 445 18.71 23.44 -20.09
N GLU A 446 18.33 24.58 -20.64
CA GLU A 446 17.16 24.81 -21.49
C GLU A 446 17.18 23.99 -22.78
N ASN A 447 18.36 23.56 -23.23
CA ASN A 447 18.52 22.71 -24.41
C ASN A 447 18.13 21.25 -24.18
N PHE A 448 17.85 20.89 -22.92
CA PHE A 448 17.48 19.54 -22.54
C PHE A 448 16.00 19.43 -22.20
N GLN A 449 15.36 18.39 -22.70
CA GLN A 449 13.95 18.08 -22.46
C GLN A 449 13.78 16.63 -22.06
N VAL A 450 13.02 16.35 -20.99
CA VAL A 450 12.59 14.99 -20.65
C VAL A 450 11.51 14.55 -21.64
N ILE A 451 11.73 13.42 -22.32
CA ILE A 451 10.85 12.87 -23.35
C ILE A 451 10.20 11.54 -22.97
N GLY A 452 10.59 10.96 -21.84
CA GLY A 452 9.96 9.72 -21.38
C GLY A 452 10.51 9.22 -20.07
N HIS A 453 9.80 8.26 -19.49
CA HIS A 453 10.12 7.61 -18.23
C HIS A 453 10.19 6.10 -18.41
N ALA A 454 10.96 5.42 -17.56
CA ALA A 454 11.03 3.97 -17.50
C ALA A 454 10.92 3.46 -16.05
N SER A 455 10.47 2.23 -15.88
CA SER A 455 10.31 1.60 -14.56
C SER A 455 11.56 0.83 -14.13
N ASN A 456 12.47 0.51 -15.06
CA ASN A 456 13.70 -0.24 -14.80
C ASN A 456 14.72 0.01 -15.92
N LYS A 457 15.95 -0.46 -15.69
CA LYS A 457 17.09 -0.29 -16.61
C LYS A 457 16.83 -0.86 -17.99
N GLN A 458 16.26 -2.05 -18.08
CA GLN A 458 16.02 -2.72 -19.38
C GLN A 458 15.03 -1.94 -20.23
N GLN A 459 13.92 -1.49 -19.61
CA GLN A 459 12.93 -0.66 -20.29
C GLN A 459 13.52 0.69 -20.72
N LEU A 460 14.44 1.25 -19.92
CA LEU A 460 15.11 2.50 -20.23
C LEU A 460 15.98 2.38 -21.49
N LEU A 461 16.86 1.36 -21.53
CA LEU A 461 17.71 1.07 -22.69
C LEU A 461 16.91 0.73 -23.95
N LEU A 462 15.82 -0.04 -23.81
CA LEU A 462 14.95 -0.38 -24.94
C LEU A 462 14.29 0.87 -25.54
N LYS A 463 13.76 1.75 -24.70
CA LYS A 463 13.12 2.99 -25.15
C LYS A 463 14.13 3.96 -25.78
N GLU A 464 15.34 4.06 -25.21
CA GLU A 464 16.42 4.86 -25.81
C GLU A 464 16.75 4.37 -27.20
N ALA A 465 16.99 3.07 -27.37
CA ALA A 465 17.32 2.46 -28.66
C ALA A 465 16.21 2.67 -29.71
N LEU A 466 14.93 2.54 -29.32
CA LEU A 466 13.78 2.81 -30.20
C LEU A 466 13.73 4.28 -30.65
N LEU A 467 13.91 5.22 -29.71
CA LEU A 467 13.88 6.66 -30.03
C LEU A 467 15.03 7.06 -30.95
N ILE A 468 16.23 6.53 -30.72
CA ILE A 468 17.38 6.74 -31.60
C ILE A 468 17.08 6.21 -32.98
N GLY A 469 16.47 5.02 -33.10
CA GLY A 469 16.07 4.43 -34.37
C GLY A 469 15.07 5.25 -35.18
N VAL A 470 14.15 5.94 -34.49
CA VAL A 470 13.10 6.77 -35.11
C VAL A 470 13.64 8.13 -35.58
N ILE A 471 14.58 8.75 -34.87
CA ILE A 471 15.02 10.15 -35.09
C ILE A 471 16.26 10.26 -36.01
N LYS A 472 16.67 9.21 -36.64
CA LYS A 472 17.94 8.96 -37.32
C LYS A 472 18.71 10.03 -38.12
N PRO A 473 18.20 11.10 -38.75
CA PRO A 473 19.11 11.86 -39.64
C PRO A 473 19.97 12.94 -38.95
N THR A 474 19.70 13.35 -37.72
CA THR A 474 20.36 14.51 -37.06
C THR A 474 20.99 14.19 -35.71
N ILE A 475 21.34 12.92 -35.46
CA ILE A 475 21.75 12.48 -34.16
C ILE A 475 23.25 12.59 -33.94
N ILE A 476 23.62 13.23 -32.79
CA ILE A 476 24.98 13.30 -32.26
C ILE A 476 25.46 11.96 -31.70
N ASN A 477 24.51 11.04 -31.36
CA ASN A 477 24.83 9.75 -30.74
C ASN A 477 25.77 8.88 -31.55
N LYS A 478 27.00 8.73 -31.08
CA LYS A 478 27.90 7.65 -31.51
C LYS A 478 27.77 6.51 -30.52
N GLN A 479 26.75 5.66 -30.68
CA GLN A 479 26.59 4.51 -29.76
C GLN A 479 27.58 3.41 -30.09
N LYS A 480 28.45 3.08 -29.15
CA LYS A 480 29.26 1.86 -29.17
C LYS A 480 28.48 0.58 -28.82
N PHE A 481 27.29 0.72 -28.22
CA PHE A 481 26.46 -0.39 -27.71
C PHE A 481 24.97 -0.08 -27.90
N SER A 482 24.48 -0.05 -29.16
CA SER A 482 23.06 -0.24 -29.39
C SER A 482 22.74 -1.72 -29.28
N LEU A 483 21.77 -2.08 -28.43
CA LEU A 483 21.12 -3.38 -28.53
C LEU A 483 20.47 -3.43 -29.91
N PRO A 484 20.90 -4.30 -30.84
CA PRO A 484 20.20 -4.47 -32.11
C PRO A 484 18.81 -5.02 -31.79
N LEU A 485 17.79 -4.18 -31.94
CA LEU A 485 16.39 -4.59 -31.79
C LEU A 485 15.97 -5.26 -33.10
N TYR A 486 16.09 -6.57 -33.15
CA TYR A 486 15.41 -7.36 -34.18
C TYR A 486 13.93 -7.48 -33.78
N LEU A 487 13.11 -6.51 -34.19
CA LEU A 487 11.69 -6.50 -33.83
C LEU A 487 10.88 -7.53 -34.64
N PHE A 488 11.38 -7.95 -35.79
CA PHE A 488 10.82 -9.06 -36.56
C PHE A 488 11.97 -9.73 -37.30
N GLY A 489 12.15 -11.03 -37.13
CA GLY A 489 13.01 -11.83 -38.00
C GLY A 489 12.45 -11.81 -39.42
N ASN A 490 13.32 -11.61 -40.41
CA ASN A 490 13.03 -11.93 -41.79
C ASN A 490 12.73 -13.42 -41.90
#